data_1b09877975fa920db9d9cbbd667d9552
#
_entry.id   1b09877975fa920db9d9cbbd667d9552
#
_cell.length_a   1.000
_cell.length_b   1.000
_cell.length_c   1.000
_cell.angle_alpha   90.00
_cell.angle_beta   90.00
_cell.angle_gamma   90.00
#
_symmetry.space_group_name_H-M   'P 1'
#
loop_
_entity.id
_entity.type
_entity.pdbx_description
1 polymer ?
#
loop_
_entity_poly.entity_id
_entity_poly.type
_entity_poly.pdbx_seq_one_letter_code
_entity_poly.pdbx_strand_id
1 'polypeptide(L)'
;MRRLSGSAKSSGYKGYQDFKVNAAKDVLPRDRHFNPGLEQDDDIETICKKIFLSEVNVLNRTLASLDTNELKVVAEKIEKAEKIVFFGSGGSLIVAKDAAHKFMKIGIRAFVYEDIDLQLMSSSLMNEKEVAIGISHSGSNRNVIDCIKNAKENGAETIAIVGQGKTPLSKIADMILYCSSEETMFESESVSTRIAQLAIIDAIVAIVAFDNYEESYTAIQRTRRATSENKY
;
A
#
# COMPACT_ATOMS: atom_id res chain seq x y z
N MET A 1 21.90 6.57 -0.56
CA MET A 1 21.17 6.55 0.70
C MET A 1 22.03 6.32 1.95
N ARG A 2 22.97 5.36 2.01
CA ARG A 2 23.86 5.21 3.19
C ARG A 2 24.64 6.49 3.57
N ARG A 3 25.09 7.30 2.60
CA ARG A 3 25.78 8.58 2.87
C ARG A 3 24.90 9.65 3.49
N LEU A 4 23.62 9.76 3.04
CA LEU A 4 22.66 10.76 3.57
C LEU A 4 22.17 10.40 4.98
N SER A 5 21.97 9.12 5.27
CA SER A 5 21.62 8.63 6.62
C SER A 5 22.78 8.80 7.62
N GLY A 6 24.03 8.64 7.17
CA GLY A 6 25.22 8.93 7.96
C GLY A 6 25.37 10.42 8.30
N SER A 7 25.14 11.28 7.31
CA SER A 7 25.16 12.74 7.48
C SER A 7 24.07 13.24 8.43
N ALA A 8 22.84 12.71 8.35
CA ALA A 8 21.75 13.07 9.27
C ALA A 8 22.07 12.70 10.72
N LYS A 9 22.69 11.55 10.97
CA LYS A 9 23.12 11.14 12.32
C LYS A 9 24.26 11.98 12.87
N SER A 10 25.22 12.39 12.03
CA SER A 10 26.29 13.31 12.44
C SER A 10 25.81 14.72 12.77
N SER A 11 24.62 15.08 12.29
CA SER A 11 23.94 16.36 12.58
C SER A 11 22.95 16.27 13.75
N GLY A 12 22.98 15.21 14.56
CA GLY A 12 22.19 15.07 15.79
C GLY A 12 20.79 14.49 15.59
N TYR A 13 20.42 14.07 14.38
CA TYR A 13 19.11 13.49 14.09
C TYR A 13 19.11 11.94 14.20
N LYS A 14 17.99 11.35 14.64
CA LYS A 14 17.84 9.89 14.80
C LYS A 14 17.96 9.12 13.46
N GLY A 15 17.84 9.80 12.33
CA GLY A 15 17.98 9.28 10.99
C GLY A 15 17.48 10.24 9.92
N TYR A 16 17.49 9.81 8.65
CA TYR A 16 17.11 10.65 7.52
C TYR A 16 15.65 11.14 7.58
N GLN A 17 14.72 10.34 8.09
CA GLN A 17 13.32 10.75 8.27
C GLN A 17 13.19 11.82 9.36
N ASP A 18 13.86 11.64 10.49
CA ASP A 18 13.88 12.62 11.56
C ASP A 18 14.54 13.95 11.10
N PHE A 19 15.62 13.86 10.33
CA PHE A 19 16.22 15.01 9.66
C PHE A 19 15.22 15.71 8.74
N LYS A 20 14.51 14.96 7.85
CA LYS A 20 13.50 15.53 6.95
C LYS A 20 12.42 16.31 7.71
N VAL A 21 11.85 15.69 8.75
CA VAL A 21 10.76 16.29 9.55
C VAL A 21 11.24 17.57 10.25
N ASN A 22 12.45 17.57 10.81
CA ASN A 22 12.96 18.74 11.52
C ASN A 22 13.47 19.84 10.56
N ALA A 23 14.14 19.48 9.47
CA ALA A 23 14.53 20.44 8.44
C ALA A 23 13.30 21.12 7.79
N ALA A 24 12.19 20.39 7.70
CA ALA A 24 10.92 20.93 7.24
C ALA A 24 10.34 22.00 8.14
N LYS A 25 10.41 21.80 9.46
CA LYS A 25 9.89 22.76 10.44
C LYS A 25 10.62 24.11 10.35
N ASP A 26 11.88 24.11 9.94
CA ASP A 26 12.74 25.30 9.91
C ASP A 26 12.68 26.07 8.57
N VAL A 27 12.16 25.45 7.50
CA VAL A 27 12.29 26.00 6.13
C VAL A 27 10.93 26.40 5.51
N LEU A 28 9.80 25.87 6.00
CA LEU A 28 8.49 26.20 5.43
C LEU A 28 7.62 27.06 6.35
N PRO A 29 6.88 28.02 5.76
CA PRO A 29 5.76 28.68 6.45
C PRO A 29 4.79 27.63 7.02
N ARG A 30 4.21 27.92 8.19
CA ARG A 30 3.31 26.97 8.93
C ARG A 30 2.07 26.57 8.14
N ASP A 31 1.64 27.38 7.20
CA ASP A 31 0.50 27.21 6.32
C ASP A 31 0.66 26.07 5.28
N ARG A 32 1.91 25.69 4.95
CA ARG A 32 2.19 24.61 3.99
C ARG A 32 2.36 23.22 4.60
N HIS A 33 2.05 23.05 5.87
CA HIS A 33 2.22 21.75 6.55
C HIS A 33 1.12 20.72 6.25
N PHE A 34 -0.06 21.17 5.81
CA PHE A 34 -1.19 20.27 5.55
C PHE A 34 -1.19 19.69 4.12
N ASN A 35 -0.98 20.54 3.12
CA ASN A 35 -0.85 20.18 1.72
C ASN A 35 -0.09 21.30 1.02
N PRO A 36 1.06 21.03 0.38
CA PRO A 36 1.91 22.08 -0.21
C PRO A 36 1.30 22.81 -1.40
N GLY A 37 0.21 22.30 -1.95
CA GLY A 37 -0.57 22.95 -2.99
C GLY A 37 -1.65 23.91 -2.46
N LEU A 38 -1.94 23.87 -1.13
CA LEU A 38 -2.97 24.73 -0.51
C LEU A 38 -2.35 26.01 0.07
N GLU A 39 -3.07 27.11 -0.06
CA GLU A 39 -2.73 28.41 0.51
C GLU A 39 -3.80 28.83 1.54
N GLN A 40 -3.44 29.66 2.53
CA GLN A 40 -4.37 30.04 3.60
C GLN A 40 -5.57 30.87 3.12
N ASP A 41 -5.42 31.56 2.01
CA ASP A 41 -6.43 32.39 1.36
C ASP A 41 -7.22 31.63 0.27
N ASP A 42 -6.94 30.34 0.08
CA ASP A 42 -7.76 29.50 -0.83
C ASP A 42 -9.21 29.44 -0.33
N ASP A 43 -10.14 29.75 -1.20
CA ASP A 43 -11.55 29.51 -0.93
C ASP A 43 -11.91 28.02 -1.03
N ILE A 44 -13.11 27.65 -0.60
CA ILE A 44 -13.55 26.25 -0.56
C ILE A 44 -13.51 25.61 -1.96
N GLU A 45 -13.90 26.33 -3.00
CA GLU A 45 -13.90 25.81 -4.37
C GLU A 45 -12.46 25.53 -4.84
N THR A 46 -11.54 26.42 -4.56
CA THR A 46 -10.12 26.28 -4.89
C THR A 46 -9.50 25.11 -4.14
N ILE A 47 -9.77 24.95 -2.84
CA ILE A 47 -9.32 23.81 -2.03
C ILE A 47 -9.82 22.50 -2.66
N CYS A 48 -11.12 22.40 -2.95
CA CYS A 48 -11.69 21.19 -3.57
C CYS A 48 -11.01 20.89 -4.91
N LYS A 49 -10.88 21.88 -5.78
CA LYS A 49 -10.20 21.74 -7.08
C LYS A 49 -8.77 21.23 -6.94
N LYS A 50 -7.98 21.85 -6.08
CA LYS A 50 -6.57 21.47 -5.85
C LYS A 50 -6.45 20.02 -5.37
N ILE A 51 -7.27 19.60 -4.39
CA ILE A 51 -7.27 18.23 -3.88
C ILE A 51 -7.64 17.24 -4.98
N PHE A 52 -8.77 17.43 -5.68
CA PHE A 52 -9.20 16.48 -6.71
C PHE A 52 -8.22 16.37 -7.87
N LEU A 53 -7.64 17.50 -8.32
CA LEU A 53 -6.63 17.50 -9.38
C LEU A 53 -5.34 16.78 -8.95
N SER A 54 -4.90 16.95 -7.71
CA SER A 54 -3.79 16.23 -7.13
C SER A 54 -4.02 14.71 -7.17
N GLU A 55 -5.18 14.25 -6.72
CA GLU A 55 -5.55 12.83 -6.75
C GLU A 55 -5.57 12.25 -8.18
N VAL A 56 -6.16 12.97 -9.12
CA VAL A 56 -6.19 12.59 -10.55
C VAL A 56 -4.76 12.50 -11.12
N ASN A 57 -3.89 13.45 -10.79
CA ASN A 57 -2.50 13.42 -11.22
C ASN A 57 -1.74 12.21 -10.69
N VAL A 58 -1.93 11.86 -9.42
CA VAL A 58 -1.30 10.68 -8.80
C VAL A 58 -1.79 9.39 -9.46
N LEU A 59 -3.08 9.27 -9.75
CA LEU A 59 -3.65 8.12 -10.47
C LEU A 59 -3.07 8.00 -11.88
N ASN A 60 -3.01 9.10 -12.65
CA ASN A 60 -2.46 9.10 -14.00
C ASN A 60 -0.96 8.72 -14.02
N ARG A 61 -0.17 9.24 -13.08
CA ARG A 61 1.25 8.90 -12.94
C ARG A 61 1.44 7.44 -12.53
N THR A 62 0.59 6.93 -11.64
CA THR A 62 0.62 5.51 -11.24
C THR A 62 0.31 4.62 -12.43
N LEU A 63 -0.76 4.90 -13.17
CA LEU A 63 -1.13 4.16 -14.38
C LEU A 63 0.00 4.17 -15.43
N ALA A 64 0.64 5.33 -15.65
CA ALA A 64 1.73 5.47 -16.62
C ALA A 64 3.01 4.71 -16.23
N SER A 65 3.21 4.45 -14.93
CA SER A 65 4.39 3.73 -14.40
C SER A 65 4.12 2.26 -14.06
N LEU A 66 2.86 1.82 -14.15
CA LEU A 66 2.46 0.46 -13.79
C LEU A 66 2.90 -0.54 -14.86
N ASP A 67 3.72 -1.52 -14.47
CA ASP A 67 4.09 -2.63 -15.34
C ASP A 67 2.94 -3.65 -15.39
N THR A 68 2.25 -3.71 -16.52
CA THR A 68 1.11 -4.62 -16.72
C THR A 68 1.53 -6.09 -16.76
N ASN A 69 2.78 -6.41 -17.13
CA ASN A 69 3.30 -7.78 -17.07
C ASN A 69 3.51 -8.22 -15.63
N GLU A 70 4.11 -7.35 -14.80
CA GLU A 70 4.27 -7.59 -13.36
C GLU A 70 2.88 -7.76 -12.70
N LEU A 71 1.92 -6.89 -13.05
CA LEU A 71 0.55 -6.97 -12.53
C LEU A 71 -0.12 -8.31 -12.88
N LYS A 72 0.09 -8.79 -14.11
CA LYS A 72 -0.41 -10.11 -14.55
C LYS A 72 0.22 -11.24 -13.74
N VAL A 73 1.54 -11.23 -13.55
CA VAL A 73 2.23 -12.24 -12.72
C VAL A 73 1.70 -12.22 -11.29
N VAL A 74 1.51 -11.04 -10.71
CA VAL A 74 0.92 -10.88 -9.37
C VAL A 74 -0.48 -11.49 -9.30
N ALA A 75 -1.35 -11.22 -10.28
CA ALA A 75 -2.70 -11.80 -10.34
C ALA A 75 -2.65 -13.33 -10.41
N GLU A 76 -1.83 -13.91 -11.30
CA GLU A 76 -1.64 -15.35 -11.42
C GLU A 76 -1.14 -16.03 -10.12
N LYS A 77 -0.27 -15.35 -9.36
CA LYS A 77 0.20 -15.87 -8.06
C LYS A 77 -0.92 -15.85 -7.02
N ILE A 78 -1.71 -14.78 -6.99
CA ILE A 78 -2.87 -14.65 -6.08
C ILE A 78 -3.93 -15.71 -6.36
N GLU A 79 -4.23 -15.98 -7.64
CA GLU A 79 -5.20 -17.01 -8.04
C GLU A 79 -4.81 -18.43 -7.59
N LYS A 80 -3.52 -18.75 -7.68
CA LYS A 80 -2.98 -20.07 -7.32
C LYS A 80 -2.79 -20.24 -5.81
N ALA A 81 -2.86 -19.18 -5.04
CA ALA A 81 -2.62 -19.22 -3.61
C ALA A 81 -3.78 -19.86 -2.84
N GLU A 82 -3.46 -20.74 -1.89
CA GLU A 82 -4.47 -21.25 -0.94
C GLU A 82 -4.99 -20.15 -0.01
N LYS A 83 -4.15 -19.13 0.26
CA LYS A 83 -4.45 -18.00 1.14
C LYS A 83 -3.55 -16.82 0.80
N ILE A 84 -4.07 -15.62 0.91
CA ILE A 84 -3.28 -14.39 0.86
C ILE A 84 -3.38 -13.63 2.18
N VAL A 85 -2.28 -13.03 2.62
CA VAL A 85 -2.21 -12.25 3.85
C VAL A 85 -1.64 -10.87 3.55
N PHE A 86 -2.37 -9.84 3.97
CA PHE A 86 -1.96 -8.45 3.83
C PHE A 86 -1.29 -7.94 5.11
N PHE A 87 -0.16 -7.27 4.94
CA PHE A 87 0.61 -6.63 6.01
C PHE A 87 0.69 -5.13 5.76
N GLY A 88 0.36 -4.33 6.76
CA GLY A 88 0.36 -2.88 6.67
C GLY A 88 0.36 -2.23 8.05
N SER A 89 0.62 -0.93 8.11
CA SER A 89 0.57 -0.13 9.34
C SER A 89 0.01 1.26 9.04
N GLY A 90 -0.72 1.86 9.99
CA GLY A 90 -1.32 3.18 9.82
C GLY A 90 -2.25 3.25 8.60
N GLY A 91 -2.06 4.25 7.74
CA GLY A 91 -2.85 4.43 6.52
C GLY A 91 -2.77 3.24 5.55
N SER A 92 -1.62 2.56 5.48
CA SER A 92 -1.46 1.36 4.66
C SER A 92 -2.24 0.16 5.20
N LEU A 93 -2.51 0.08 6.50
CA LEU A 93 -3.38 -0.96 7.07
C LEU A 93 -4.83 -0.78 6.63
N ILE A 94 -5.29 0.47 6.43
CA ILE A 94 -6.62 0.75 5.90
C ILE A 94 -6.75 0.18 4.47
N VAL A 95 -5.73 0.39 3.62
CA VAL A 95 -5.68 -0.20 2.28
C VAL A 95 -5.65 -1.72 2.33
N ALA A 96 -4.87 -2.30 3.25
CA ALA A 96 -4.80 -3.75 3.46
C ALA A 96 -6.17 -4.35 3.84
N LYS A 97 -6.94 -3.67 4.69
CA LYS A 97 -8.31 -4.08 5.07
C LYS A 97 -9.27 -4.01 3.88
N ASP A 98 -9.22 -2.94 3.10
CA ASP A 98 -10.05 -2.81 1.88
C ASP A 98 -9.70 -3.91 0.87
N ALA A 99 -8.40 -4.18 0.67
CA ALA A 99 -7.93 -5.26 -0.18
C ALA A 99 -8.47 -6.63 0.27
N ALA A 100 -8.29 -6.99 1.55
CA ALA A 100 -8.78 -8.25 2.10
C ALA A 100 -10.30 -8.40 1.91
N HIS A 101 -11.07 -7.32 2.13
CA HIS A 101 -12.52 -7.30 1.90
C HIS A 101 -12.87 -7.56 0.42
N LYS A 102 -12.19 -6.91 -0.52
CA LYS A 102 -12.47 -7.04 -1.97
C LYS A 102 -12.13 -8.45 -2.48
N PHE A 103 -10.97 -8.99 -2.09
CA PHE A 103 -10.59 -10.35 -2.46
C PHE A 103 -11.54 -11.40 -1.85
N MET A 104 -11.96 -11.24 -0.60
CA MET A 104 -12.94 -12.13 0.02
C MET A 104 -14.27 -12.14 -0.76
N LYS A 105 -14.72 -11.00 -1.28
CA LYS A 105 -15.95 -10.91 -2.09
C LYS A 105 -15.89 -11.76 -3.36
N ILE A 106 -14.74 -11.88 -3.99
CA ILE A 106 -14.52 -12.68 -5.20
C ILE A 106 -14.10 -14.13 -4.90
N GLY A 107 -14.13 -14.55 -3.63
CA GLY A 107 -13.89 -15.93 -3.23
C GLY A 107 -12.46 -16.27 -2.83
N ILE A 108 -11.54 -15.33 -2.89
CA ILE A 108 -10.15 -15.53 -2.45
C ILE A 108 -10.07 -15.48 -0.92
N ARG A 109 -9.35 -16.42 -0.31
CA ARG A 109 -9.13 -16.46 1.15
C ARG A 109 -8.10 -15.41 1.55
N ALA A 110 -8.57 -14.20 1.82
CA ALA A 110 -7.75 -13.03 2.14
C ALA A 110 -7.86 -12.66 3.62
N PHE A 111 -6.70 -12.39 4.25
CA PHE A 111 -6.61 -12.07 5.66
C PHE A 111 -5.80 -10.80 5.90
N VAL A 112 -6.13 -10.10 6.97
CA VAL A 112 -5.40 -8.95 7.49
C VAL A 112 -5.53 -8.93 9.01
N TYR A 113 -4.47 -8.61 9.72
CA TYR A 113 -4.47 -8.46 11.17
C TYR A 113 -4.13 -7.03 11.56
N GLU A 114 -4.82 -6.49 12.58
CA GLU A 114 -4.58 -5.13 13.05
C GLU A 114 -3.40 -5.04 14.00
N ASP A 115 -3.29 -6.04 14.86
CA ASP A 115 -2.25 -6.12 15.86
C ASP A 115 -0.91 -6.52 15.25
N ILE A 116 0.16 -5.85 15.67
CA ILE A 116 1.52 -6.04 15.15
C ILE A 116 2.05 -7.45 15.46
N ASP A 117 1.79 -7.95 16.66
CA ASP A 117 2.27 -9.27 17.06
C ASP A 117 1.54 -10.36 16.27
N LEU A 118 0.22 -10.19 16.03
CA LEU A 118 -0.55 -11.10 15.17
C LEU A 118 -0.07 -11.05 13.72
N GLN A 119 0.34 -9.91 13.19
CA GLN A 119 0.96 -9.82 11.86
C GLN A 119 2.27 -10.62 11.82
N LEU A 120 3.15 -10.45 12.79
CA LEU A 120 4.42 -11.17 12.89
C LEU A 120 4.21 -12.68 13.07
N MET A 121 3.29 -13.09 13.96
CA MET A 121 2.93 -14.49 14.15
C MET A 121 2.37 -15.10 12.87
N SER A 122 1.44 -14.42 12.20
CA SER A 122 0.87 -14.90 10.95
C SER A 122 1.93 -15.07 9.86
N SER A 123 2.85 -14.11 9.71
CA SER A 123 3.92 -14.19 8.71
C SER A 123 4.90 -15.32 8.97
N SER A 124 5.16 -15.66 10.24
CA SER A 124 6.06 -16.76 10.62
C SER A 124 5.48 -18.17 10.39
N LEU A 125 4.16 -18.27 10.15
CA LEU A 125 3.45 -19.53 9.90
C LEU A 125 3.05 -19.72 8.43
N MET A 126 3.46 -18.81 7.56
CA MET A 126 3.19 -18.91 6.11
C MET A 126 4.06 -20.01 5.47
N ASN A 127 3.63 -20.45 4.28
CA ASN A 127 4.29 -21.51 3.53
C ASN A 127 4.24 -21.23 2.00
N GLU A 128 4.82 -22.14 1.19
CA GLU A 128 4.97 -22.00 -0.26
C GLU A 128 3.67 -21.96 -1.08
N LYS A 129 2.52 -22.26 -0.45
CA LYS A 129 1.21 -22.17 -1.10
C LYS A 129 0.48 -20.86 -0.83
N GLU A 130 1.12 -19.94 -0.14
CA GLU A 130 0.52 -18.71 0.33
C GLU A 130 1.25 -17.49 -0.25
N VAL A 131 0.54 -16.36 -0.33
CA VAL A 131 1.08 -15.09 -0.80
C VAL A 131 1.02 -14.05 0.32
N ALA A 132 2.14 -13.42 0.59
CA ALA A 132 2.30 -12.32 1.53
C ALA A 132 2.35 -10.98 0.77
N ILE A 133 1.45 -10.06 1.08
CA ILE A 133 1.36 -8.75 0.41
C ILE A 133 1.66 -7.63 1.41
N GLY A 134 2.82 -7.01 1.28
CA GLY A 134 3.23 -5.87 2.11
C GLY A 134 2.84 -4.54 1.47
N ILE A 135 2.06 -3.73 2.18
CA ILE A 135 1.66 -2.40 1.74
C ILE A 135 2.37 -1.36 2.60
N SER A 136 3.20 -0.53 1.98
CA SER A 136 3.93 0.53 2.68
C SER A 136 4.35 1.64 1.72
N HIS A 137 3.78 2.84 1.87
CA HIS A 137 4.16 3.97 1.01
C HIS A 137 5.67 4.23 1.03
N SER A 138 6.27 4.42 2.19
CA SER A 138 7.72 4.67 2.32
C SER A 138 8.57 3.44 2.04
N GLY A 139 7.98 2.23 2.06
CA GLY A 139 8.68 0.95 2.01
C GLY A 139 9.72 0.76 3.13
N SER A 140 9.61 1.54 4.21
CA SER A 140 10.57 1.58 5.32
C SER A 140 9.96 1.23 6.67
N ASN A 141 8.67 0.86 6.71
CA ASN A 141 8.01 0.43 7.95
C ASN A 141 8.61 -0.91 8.39
N ARG A 142 9.22 -0.93 9.57
CA ARG A 142 9.96 -2.09 10.09
C ARG A 142 9.06 -3.31 10.26
N ASN A 143 7.85 -3.13 10.80
CA ASN A 143 6.93 -4.23 11.01
C ASN A 143 6.55 -4.92 9.69
N VAL A 144 6.21 -4.15 8.65
CA VAL A 144 5.87 -4.70 7.32
C VAL A 144 7.09 -5.41 6.70
N ILE A 145 8.28 -4.83 6.85
CA ILE A 145 9.53 -5.43 6.37
C ILE A 145 9.78 -6.77 7.06
N ASP A 146 9.67 -6.82 8.39
CA ASP A 146 9.90 -8.03 9.16
C ASP A 146 8.85 -9.11 8.81
N CYS A 147 7.57 -8.75 8.61
CA CYS A 147 6.53 -9.69 8.16
C CYS A 147 6.84 -10.28 6.78
N ILE A 148 7.19 -9.44 5.78
CA ILE A 148 7.51 -9.91 4.43
C ILE A 148 8.78 -10.78 4.44
N LYS A 149 9.76 -10.42 5.24
CA LYS A 149 10.98 -11.22 5.41
C LYS A 149 10.67 -12.60 6.01
N ASN A 150 9.89 -12.65 7.11
CA ASN A 150 9.49 -13.91 7.72
C ASN A 150 8.70 -14.79 6.74
N ALA A 151 7.71 -14.23 6.03
CA ALA A 151 6.93 -14.97 5.05
C ALA A 151 7.81 -15.57 3.95
N LYS A 152 8.76 -14.78 3.41
CA LYS A 152 9.71 -15.23 2.40
C LYS A 152 10.64 -16.34 2.91
N GLU A 153 11.17 -16.21 4.12
CA GLU A 153 12.03 -17.22 4.75
C GLU A 153 11.29 -18.56 4.97
N ASN A 154 9.95 -18.52 5.08
CA ASN A 154 9.09 -19.71 5.17
C ASN A 154 8.55 -20.20 3.81
N GLY A 155 9.04 -19.64 2.71
CA GLY A 155 8.74 -20.08 1.35
C GLY A 155 7.53 -19.43 0.67
N ALA A 156 6.80 -18.54 1.35
CA ALA A 156 5.68 -17.83 0.73
C ALA A 156 6.16 -16.86 -0.36
N GLU A 157 5.37 -16.75 -1.43
CA GLU A 157 5.56 -15.72 -2.45
C GLU A 157 5.29 -14.33 -1.87
N THR A 158 6.13 -13.35 -2.17
CA THR A 158 6.05 -12.03 -1.54
C THR A 158 5.84 -10.91 -2.56
N ILE A 159 4.86 -10.06 -2.28
CA ILE A 159 4.50 -8.91 -3.11
C ILE A 159 4.62 -7.64 -2.26
N ALA A 160 5.19 -6.58 -2.82
CA ALA A 160 5.23 -5.26 -2.20
C ALA A 160 4.46 -4.24 -3.04
N ILE A 161 3.54 -3.49 -2.40
CA ILE A 161 2.92 -2.29 -2.97
C ILE A 161 3.55 -1.08 -2.27
N VAL A 162 4.40 -0.35 -2.98
CA VAL A 162 5.26 0.69 -2.40
C VAL A 162 5.29 1.95 -3.26
N GLY A 163 5.66 3.07 -2.67
CA GLY A 163 6.02 4.28 -3.42
C GLY A 163 7.25 4.06 -4.30
N GLN A 164 7.42 4.90 -5.31
CA GLN A 164 8.53 4.80 -6.26
C GLN A 164 9.92 4.89 -5.57
N GLY A 165 10.87 4.17 -6.13
CA GLY A 165 12.26 4.19 -5.71
C GLY A 165 12.71 2.92 -4.98
N LYS A 166 14.02 2.85 -4.69
CA LYS A 166 14.62 1.70 -3.98
C LYS A 166 14.39 1.82 -2.48
N THR A 167 13.46 1.05 -1.96
CA THR A 167 13.11 1.00 -0.54
C THR A 167 13.64 -0.29 0.11
N PRO A 168 13.73 -0.36 1.45
CA PRO A 168 14.03 -1.63 2.13
C PRO A 168 13.05 -2.75 1.77
N LEU A 169 11.74 -2.46 1.70
CA LEU A 169 10.71 -3.44 1.37
C LEU A 169 10.83 -3.93 -0.09
N SER A 170 11.08 -3.02 -1.05
CA SER A 170 11.27 -3.38 -2.47
C SER A 170 12.54 -4.18 -2.76
N LYS A 171 13.47 -4.30 -1.80
CA LYS A 171 14.68 -5.13 -1.95
C LYS A 171 14.50 -6.58 -1.52
N ILE A 172 13.46 -6.86 -0.75
CA ILE A 172 13.22 -8.19 -0.17
C ILE A 172 12.04 -8.91 -0.82
N ALA A 173 11.02 -8.18 -1.27
CA ALA A 173 9.88 -8.78 -1.96
C ALA A 173 10.28 -9.37 -3.32
N ASP A 174 9.58 -10.42 -3.75
CA ASP A 174 9.79 -11.08 -5.04
C ASP A 174 9.21 -10.27 -6.19
N MET A 175 8.03 -9.67 -5.98
CA MET A 175 7.31 -8.85 -6.95
C MET A 175 7.01 -7.47 -6.35
N ILE A 176 7.05 -6.43 -7.19
CA ILE A 176 6.93 -5.05 -6.69
C ILE A 176 6.01 -4.25 -7.59
N LEU A 177 4.94 -3.74 -7.01
CA LEU A 177 4.04 -2.79 -7.66
C LEU A 177 4.29 -1.39 -7.10
N TYR A 178 4.68 -0.48 -7.98
CA TYR A 178 4.98 0.89 -7.61
C TYR A 178 3.75 1.79 -7.75
N CYS A 179 3.44 2.56 -6.71
CA CYS A 179 2.49 3.66 -6.78
C CYS A 179 3.23 5.00 -6.81
N SER A 180 2.74 5.93 -7.60
CA SER A 180 3.22 7.30 -7.56
C SER A 180 2.70 8.02 -6.32
N SER A 181 3.45 9.00 -5.88
CA SER A 181 3.02 10.01 -4.92
C SER A 181 3.33 11.38 -5.47
N GLU A 182 2.64 12.40 -5.03
CA GLU A 182 3.18 13.74 -5.18
C GLU A 182 4.39 13.83 -4.25
N GLU A 183 5.56 14.04 -4.85
CA GLU A 183 6.79 14.27 -4.07
C GLU A 183 6.72 15.67 -3.46
N THR A 184 6.14 15.75 -2.28
CA THR A 184 6.37 16.88 -1.42
C THR A 184 7.37 16.48 -0.35
N MET A 185 8.35 17.33 -0.08
CA MET A 185 9.41 17.03 0.91
C MET A 185 8.86 16.76 2.32
N PHE A 186 7.56 16.95 2.53
CA PHE A 186 6.92 17.07 3.84
C PHE A 186 5.76 16.11 4.10
N GLU A 187 5.28 15.36 3.11
CA GLU A 187 4.23 14.38 3.33
C GLU A 187 4.80 13.10 3.93
N SER A 188 4.72 12.99 5.24
CA SER A 188 5.01 11.73 5.95
C SER A 188 3.90 10.68 5.75
N GLU A 189 2.69 11.13 5.36
CA GLU A 189 1.55 10.27 5.02
C GLU A 189 0.72 10.94 3.91
N SER A 190 1.09 10.70 2.67
CA SER A 190 0.34 11.23 1.52
C SER A 190 -1.04 10.58 1.47
N VAL A 191 -2.09 11.39 1.62
CA VAL A 191 -3.48 10.96 1.40
C VAL A 191 -3.64 10.45 -0.02
N SER A 192 -3.04 11.13 -0.99
CA SER A 192 -3.06 10.79 -2.41
C SER A 192 -2.44 9.44 -2.74
N THR A 193 -1.41 9.01 -2.02
CA THR A 193 -0.81 7.68 -2.23
C THR A 193 -1.79 6.55 -1.91
N ARG A 194 -2.70 6.72 -0.94
CA ARG A 194 -3.70 5.69 -0.63
C ARG A 194 -4.65 5.45 -1.79
N ILE A 195 -5.07 6.49 -2.49
CA ILE A 195 -5.92 6.36 -3.69
C ILE A 195 -5.21 5.54 -4.78
N ALA A 196 -3.92 5.79 -5.00
CA ALA A 196 -3.12 5.03 -5.95
C ALA A 196 -2.98 3.55 -5.53
N GLN A 197 -2.73 3.27 -4.25
CA GLN A 197 -2.67 1.91 -3.72
C GLN A 197 -4.02 1.19 -3.87
N LEU A 198 -5.13 1.86 -3.57
CA LEU A 198 -6.48 1.33 -3.77
C LEU A 198 -6.76 1.02 -5.24
N ALA A 199 -6.35 1.90 -6.17
CA ALA A 199 -6.51 1.68 -7.60
C ALA A 199 -5.72 0.46 -8.11
N ILE A 200 -4.48 0.25 -7.61
CA ILE A 200 -3.70 -0.95 -7.91
C ILE A 200 -4.42 -2.20 -7.41
N ILE A 201 -4.92 -2.19 -6.18
CA ILE A 201 -5.70 -3.30 -5.61
C ILE A 201 -6.95 -3.56 -6.45
N ASP A 202 -7.69 -2.53 -6.85
CA ASP A 202 -8.89 -2.67 -7.69
C ASP A 202 -8.56 -3.30 -9.05
N ALA A 203 -7.43 -2.92 -9.65
CA ALA A 203 -6.97 -3.52 -10.89
C ALA A 203 -6.65 -5.02 -10.72
N ILE A 204 -5.93 -5.42 -9.65
CA ILE A 204 -5.62 -6.83 -9.39
C ILE A 204 -6.90 -7.62 -9.14
N VAL A 205 -7.81 -7.11 -8.30
CA VAL A 205 -9.10 -7.76 -8.01
C VAL A 205 -9.91 -7.95 -9.29
N ALA A 206 -9.94 -6.94 -10.17
CA ALA A 206 -10.64 -7.03 -11.44
C ALA A 206 -10.02 -8.10 -12.35
N ILE A 207 -8.69 -8.14 -12.49
CA ILE A 207 -7.99 -9.15 -13.32
C ILE A 207 -8.32 -10.54 -12.80
N VAL A 208 -8.09 -10.82 -11.51
CA VAL A 208 -8.39 -12.12 -10.87
C VAL A 208 -9.85 -12.51 -11.05
N ALA A 209 -10.79 -11.56 -10.88
CA ALA A 209 -12.21 -11.83 -11.03
C ALA A 209 -12.61 -12.14 -12.49
N PHE A 210 -11.97 -11.52 -13.47
CA PHE A 210 -12.24 -11.75 -14.89
C PHE A 210 -11.62 -13.06 -15.38
N ASP A 211 -10.43 -13.41 -14.91
CA ASP A 211 -9.76 -14.66 -15.28
C ASP A 211 -10.49 -15.89 -14.71
N ASN A 212 -11.18 -15.73 -13.55
CA ASN A 212 -12.00 -16.76 -12.89
C ASN A 212 -13.47 -16.29 -12.76
N TYR A 213 -14.08 -15.91 -13.87
CA TYR A 213 -15.37 -15.20 -13.87
C TYR A 213 -16.50 -15.94 -13.17
N GLU A 214 -16.71 -17.22 -13.47
CA GLU A 214 -17.83 -18.01 -12.93
C GLU A 214 -17.70 -18.27 -11.43
N GLU A 215 -16.49 -18.59 -10.97
CA GLU A 215 -16.18 -18.78 -9.55
C GLU A 215 -16.34 -17.47 -8.77
N SER A 216 -15.81 -16.38 -9.32
CA SER A 216 -15.89 -15.05 -8.73
C SER A 216 -17.32 -14.55 -8.67
N TYR A 217 -18.11 -14.74 -9.74
CA TYR A 217 -19.53 -14.40 -9.78
C TYR A 217 -20.31 -15.16 -8.71
N THR A 218 -20.09 -16.48 -8.63
CA THR A 218 -20.73 -17.34 -7.62
C THR A 218 -20.37 -16.90 -6.20
N ALA A 219 -19.09 -16.59 -5.95
CA ALA A 219 -18.64 -16.09 -4.66
C ALA A 219 -19.28 -14.74 -4.29
N ILE A 220 -19.39 -13.81 -5.25
CA ILE A 220 -20.08 -12.52 -5.05
C ILE A 220 -21.55 -12.74 -4.66
N GLN A 221 -22.26 -13.65 -5.32
CA GLN A 221 -23.65 -13.94 -4.98
C GLN A 221 -23.77 -14.54 -3.56
N ARG A 222 -22.89 -15.48 -3.20
CA ARG A 222 -22.87 -16.10 -1.86
C ARG A 222 -22.57 -15.07 -0.77
N THR A 223 -21.57 -14.22 -0.96
CA THR A 223 -21.20 -13.19 0.03
C THR A 223 -22.29 -12.11 0.18
N ARG A 224 -22.93 -11.71 -0.94
CA ARG A 224 -24.09 -10.80 -0.90
C ARG A 224 -25.24 -11.39 -0.12
N ARG A 225 -25.59 -12.67 -0.36
CA ARG A 225 -26.68 -13.35 0.37
C ARG A 225 -26.38 -13.42 1.86
N ALA A 226 -25.15 -13.78 2.24
CA ALA A 226 -24.76 -13.85 3.64
C ALA A 226 -24.87 -12.51 4.40
N THR A 227 -24.74 -11.38 3.69
CA THR A 227 -24.84 -10.04 4.29
C THR A 227 -26.18 -9.36 4.06
N SER A 228 -27.11 -9.95 3.26
CA SER A 228 -28.39 -9.33 2.91
C SER A 228 -29.34 -9.21 4.09
N GLU A 229 -29.30 -10.16 5.03
CA GLU A 229 -30.14 -10.17 6.22
C GLU A 229 -29.77 -9.08 7.25
N ASN A 230 -28.60 -8.46 7.08
CA ASN A 230 -28.15 -7.33 7.91
C ASN A 230 -28.64 -5.96 7.39
N LYS A 231 -29.43 -5.96 6.30
CA LYS A 231 -29.99 -4.71 5.73
C LYS A 231 -31.50 -4.68 6.01
N TYR A 232 -31.88 -3.76 6.86
CA TYR A 232 -33.28 -3.38 7.07
C TYR A 232 -33.76 -2.42 5.99
#